data_10afbaea92d797d391d57f65f5422e33
#
_entry.id   10afbaea92d797d391d57f65f5422e33
#
_cell.length_a   1.000
_cell.length_b   1.000
_cell.length_c   1.000
_cell.angle_alpha   90.00
_cell.angle_beta   90.00
_cell.angle_gamma   90.00
#
_symmetry.space_group_name_H-M   'P 1'
#
loop_
_entity.id
_entity.type
_entity.pdbx_description
1 polymer ?
#
loop_
_entity_poly.entity_id
_entity_poly.type
_entity_poly.pdbx_seq_one_letter_code
_entity_poly.pdbx_strand_id
1 'polypeptide(L)'
;IMIDSTDFEGKFEFRPLEPGYGLTVGNALRRVLLSALEGYAITSVRIEGVDHEFSTISGVVEDVTEIILNLKQVRFKRQIEDIDNESVTISVSGKDQLTAGDFQKFISGFQVLNPELVICNLDSKIKLNFDLTIEKGRGYVPAEENKKQNAAIGTIFTDSIFTPVKNVKYAIENFRVEQKTDYEKLVFEIKTDGSINPKDALTEAAKVLIHHFMLFSDERITLEADEIAQTESYDEESLHMRQLLKTKLVDMDLSVRALNCLKAAEVDTLGDLVSFNKNDLMKFRNFGKKSLTELDELVAVKNLNFGMDLAKYKLDKE
;
A
#
# COMPACT_ATOMS: atom_id res chain seq x y z
N ILE A 1 4.95 16.58 -9.35
CA ILE A 1 5.12 17.52 -8.21
C ILE A 1 3.74 17.76 -7.61
N MET A 2 3.59 17.59 -6.32
CA MET A 2 2.39 17.96 -5.58
C MET A 2 2.42 19.46 -5.32
N ILE A 3 1.37 20.18 -5.71
CA ILE A 3 1.31 21.65 -5.55
C ILE A 3 0.62 21.99 -4.24
N ASP A 4 -0.51 21.32 -3.97
CA ASP A 4 -1.32 21.50 -2.77
C ASP A 4 -2.07 20.21 -2.46
N SER A 5 -2.19 19.86 -1.18
CA SER A 5 -2.93 18.68 -0.74
C SER A 5 -3.46 18.88 0.66
N THR A 6 -4.75 18.60 0.79
CA THR A 6 -5.43 18.34 2.06
C THR A 6 -5.75 16.85 2.16
N ASP A 7 -6.38 16.43 3.25
CA ASP A 7 -6.82 15.03 3.40
C ASP A 7 -7.88 14.61 2.38
N PHE A 8 -8.60 15.56 1.80
CA PHE A 8 -9.72 15.32 0.88
C PHE A 8 -9.49 15.79 -0.55
N GLU A 9 -8.60 16.75 -0.76
CA GLU A 9 -8.36 17.36 -2.07
C GLU A 9 -6.87 17.46 -2.33
N GLY A 10 -6.44 17.12 -3.55
CA GLY A 10 -5.05 17.24 -3.97
C GLY A 10 -4.93 17.81 -5.37
N LYS A 11 -3.96 18.70 -5.56
CA LYS A 11 -3.56 19.25 -6.84
C LYS A 11 -2.15 18.82 -7.20
N PHE A 12 -2.00 18.15 -8.32
CA PHE A 12 -0.75 17.56 -8.79
C PHE A 12 -0.38 18.12 -10.16
N GLU A 13 0.91 18.33 -10.37
CA GLU A 13 1.46 18.81 -11.64
C GLU A 13 2.54 17.86 -12.15
N PHE A 14 2.40 17.44 -13.40
CA PHE A 14 3.33 16.57 -14.11
C PHE A 14 3.88 17.30 -15.33
N ARG A 15 5.18 17.54 -15.31
CA ARG A 15 5.91 18.24 -16.39
C ARG A 15 7.40 17.90 -16.37
N PRO A 16 8.10 17.93 -17.51
CA PRO A 16 7.52 18.05 -18.86
C PRO A 16 6.96 16.72 -19.36
N LEU A 17 5.90 16.77 -20.18
CA LEU A 17 5.40 15.63 -20.94
C LEU A 17 5.60 15.93 -22.42
N GLU A 18 5.85 14.89 -23.22
CA GLU A 18 5.89 15.03 -24.67
C GLU A 18 4.50 15.33 -25.24
N PRO A 19 4.41 15.97 -26.43
CA PRO A 19 3.14 16.34 -27.04
C PRO A 19 2.19 15.14 -27.20
N GLY A 20 0.94 15.32 -26.75
CA GLY A 20 -0.11 14.30 -26.79
C GLY A 20 -0.17 13.34 -25.61
N TYR A 21 0.90 13.23 -24.82
CA TYR A 21 0.90 12.34 -23.64
C TYR A 21 0.03 12.86 -22.49
N GLY A 22 -0.11 14.18 -22.37
CA GLY A 22 -0.99 14.77 -21.36
C GLY A 22 -2.42 14.27 -21.46
N LEU A 23 -2.98 14.19 -22.67
CA LEU A 23 -4.33 13.69 -22.92
C LEU A 23 -4.42 12.19 -22.65
N THR A 24 -3.47 11.39 -23.14
CA THR A 24 -3.45 9.93 -22.99
C THR A 24 -3.37 9.54 -21.54
N VAL A 25 -2.37 10.06 -20.82
CA VAL A 25 -2.14 9.76 -19.40
C VAL A 25 -3.27 10.34 -18.54
N GLY A 26 -3.68 11.58 -18.82
CA GLY A 26 -4.73 12.26 -18.08
C GLY A 26 -6.06 11.52 -18.13
N ASN A 27 -6.49 11.10 -19.32
CA ASN A 27 -7.73 10.34 -19.47
C ASN A 27 -7.64 8.95 -18.84
N ALA A 28 -6.52 8.25 -19.03
CA ALA A 28 -6.33 6.92 -18.46
C ALA A 28 -6.38 6.95 -16.92
N LEU A 29 -5.60 7.82 -16.29
CA LEU A 29 -5.59 7.98 -14.82
C LEU A 29 -6.95 8.42 -14.28
N ARG A 30 -7.62 9.38 -14.95
CA ARG A 30 -8.95 9.82 -14.54
C ARG A 30 -9.95 8.66 -14.53
N ARG A 31 -9.95 7.82 -15.54
CA ARG A 31 -10.85 6.66 -15.62
C ARG A 31 -10.57 5.66 -14.51
N VAL A 32 -9.32 5.32 -14.27
CA VAL A 32 -8.94 4.37 -13.21
C VAL A 32 -9.26 4.94 -11.82
N LEU A 33 -8.96 6.21 -11.56
CA LEU A 33 -9.29 6.88 -10.29
C LEU A 33 -10.79 6.81 -9.96
N LEU A 34 -11.66 6.97 -10.97
CA LEU A 34 -13.10 7.00 -10.77
C LEU A 34 -13.77 5.61 -10.72
N SER A 35 -13.09 4.53 -11.12
CA SER A 35 -13.75 3.23 -11.26
C SER A 35 -12.99 2.02 -10.70
N ALA A 36 -11.67 2.07 -10.57
CA ALA A 36 -10.87 0.88 -10.31
C ALA A 36 -10.27 0.81 -8.90
N LEU A 37 -10.33 1.90 -8.14
CA LEU A 37 -9.84 1.91 -6.77
C LEU A 37 -10.77 1.16 -5.83
N GLU A 38 -10.17 0.49 -4.86
CA GLU A 38 -10.88 -0.25 -3.82
C GLU A 38 -11.44 0.69 -2.75
N GLY A 39 -12.58 0.32 -2.19
CA GLY A 39 -13.20 1.02 -1.09
C GLY A 39 -14.13 0.10 -0.31
N TYR A 40 -14.83 0.67 0.66
CA TYR A 40 -15.69 -0.06 1.59
C TYR A 40 -17.08 0.56 1.60
N ALA A 41 -18.10 -0.28 1.56
CA ALA A 41 -19.50 0.15 1.57
C ALA A 41 -20.39 -0.89 2.25
N ILE A 42 -21.58 -0.47 2.65
CA ILE A 42 -22.63 -1.38 3.12
C ILE A 42 -23.19 -2.13 1.90
N THR A 43 -23.20 -3.46 1.96
CA THR A 43 -23.72 -4.35 0.91
C THR A 43 -25.06 -4.95 1.27
N SER A 44 -25.35 -5.11 2.57
CA SER A 44 -26.64 -5.60 3.03
C SER A 44 -27.02 -4.99 4.38
N VAL A 45 -28.33 -4.88 4.57
CA VAL A 45 -28.94 -4.44 5.83
C VAL A 45 -30.10 -5.38 6.14
N ARG A 46 -30.25 -5.71 7.42
CA ARG A 46 -31.43 -6.37 7.95
C ARG A 46 -31.94 -5.56 9.14
N ILE A 47 -33.19 -5.20 9.12
CA ILE A 47 -33.82 -4.43 10.19
C ILE A 47 -34.87 -5.34 10.84
N GLU A 48 -34.85 -5.41 12.17
CA GLU A 48 -35.80 -6.26 12.89
C GLU A 48 -37.23 -5.78 12.66
N GLY A 49 -38.13 -6.71 12.27
CA GLY A 49 -39.54 -6.41 11.96
C GLY A 49 -39.78 -5.83 10.57
N VAL A 50 -38.79 -5.85 9.68
CA VAL A 50 -38.89 -5.40 8.30
C VAL A 50 -38.59 -6.55 7.36
N ASP A 51 -39.52 -6.82 6.45
CA ASP A 51 -39.42 -7.93 5.47
C ASP A 51 -38.93 -7.47 4.08
N HIS A 52 -39.17 -6.21 3.71
CA HIS A 52 -38.78 -5.65 2.42
C HIS A 52 -38.57 -4.11 2.49
N GLU A 53 -37.89 -3.57 1.50
CA GLU A 53 -37.45 -2.17 1.43
C GLU A 53 -38.61 -1.13 1.36
N PHE A 54 -39.81 -1.53 0.97
CA PHE A 54 -41.00 -0.66 0.88
C PHE A 54 -41.84 -0.65 2.15
N SER A 55 -41.27 -1.10 3.27
CA SER A 55 -41.95 -1.11 4.57
C SER A 55 -41.78 0.22 5.30
N THR A 56 -42.63 0.44 6.28
CA THR A 56 -42.50 1.53 7.28
C THR A 56 -42.26 0.93 8.66
N ILE A 57 -41.53 1.64 9.51
CA ILE A 57 -41.24 1.21 10.88
C ILE A 57 -42.05 2.09 11.82
N SER A 58 -42.84 1.49 12.70
CA SER A 58 -43.64 2.25 13.66
C SER A 58 -42.74 3.08 14.59
N GLY A 59 -42.94 4.41 14.57
CA GLY A 59 -42.20 5.37 15.38
C GLY A 59 -40.84 5.77 14.81
N VAL A 60 -40.59 5.47 13.55
CA VAL A 60 -39.52 6.05 12.72
C VAL A 60 -40.19 6.97 11.71
N VAL A 61 -39.59 8.13 11.49
CA VAL A 61 -40.16 9.14 10.58
C VAL A 61 -39.94 8.74 9.12
N GLU A 62 -38.74 8.29 8.81
CA GLU A 62 -38.31 7.87 7.47
C GLU A 62 -38.83 6.45 7.16
N ASP A 63 -39.15 6.19 5.92
CA ASP A 63 -39.41 4.83 5.44
C ASP A 63 -38.09 4.03 5.27
N VAL A 64 -38.19 2.71 5.08
CA VAL A 64 -37.04 1.86 4.95
C VAL A 64 -36.21 2.21 3.71
N THR A 65 -36.83 2.67 2.63
CA THR A 65 -36.14 3.12 1.41
C THR A 65 -35.27 4.33 1.69
N GLU A 66 -35.78 5.33 2.43
CA GLU A 66 -34.99 6.51 2.82
C GLU A 66 -33.85 6.13 3.75
N ILE A 67 -34.10 5.24 4.72
CA ILE A 67 -33.04 4.71 5.60
C ILE A 67 -31.92 4.07 4.78
N ILE A 68 -32.26 3.23 3.78
CA ILE A 68 -31.28 2.58 2.90
C ILE A 68 -30.49 3.63 2.09
N LEU A 69 -31.18 4.65 1.55
CA LEU A 69 -30.52 5.73 0.81
C LEU A 69 -29.54 6.51 1.68
N ASN A 70 -29.87 6.73 2.96
CA ASN A 70 -28.97 7.37 3.90
C ASN A 70 -27.78 6.44 4.27
N LEU A 71 -28.03 5.15 4.49
CA LEU A 71 -26.99 4.16 4.76
C LEU A 71 -25.95 4.07 3.63
N LYS A 72 -26.36 4.18 2.35
CA LYS A 72 -25.45 4.21 1.20
C LYS A 72 -24.49 5.41 1.20
N GLN A 73 -24.82 6.47 1.89
CA GLN A 73 -23.98 7.66 2.00
C GLN A 73 -22.92 7.56 3.10
N VAL A 74 -22.99 6.56 3.97
CA VAL A 74 -21.98 6.32 5.00
C VAL A 74 -20.65 5.93 4.36
N ARG A 75 -19.57 6.58 4.78
CA ARG A 75 -18.22 6.35 4.28
C ARG A 75 -17.36 5.72 5.35
N PHE A 76 -16.62 4.70 4.93
CA PHE A 76 -15.79 3.89 5.82
C PHE A 76 -14.32 3.97 5.43
N LYS A 77 -13.46 4.02 6.44
CA LYS A 77 -12.01 3.88 6.31
C LYS A 77 -11.58 2.66 7.11
N ARG A 78 -10.82 1.76 6.50
CA ARG A 78 -10.26 0.60 7.18
C ARG A 78 -9.28 1.04 8.28
N GLN A 79 -9.40 0.46 9.48
CA GLN A 79 -8.50 0.69 10.61
C GLN A 79 -7.57 -0.50 10.87
N ILE A 80 -8.04 -1.71 10.64
CA ILE A 80 -7.29 -2.94 10.90
C ILE A 80 -6.92 -3.55 9.55
N GLU A 81 -5.62 -3.78 9.34
CA GLU A 81 -5.13 -4.53 8.19
C GLU A 81 -5.72 -5.94 8.21
N ASP A 82 -5.97 -6.52 7.03
CA ASP A 82 -6.55 -7.86 6.82
C ASP A 82 -8.07 -8.02 7.10
N ILE A 83 -8.79 -6.97 7.50
CA ILE A 83 -10.25 -7.02 7.57
C ILE A 83 -10.84 -6.44 6.28
N ASP A 84 -11.38 -7.31 5.43
CA ASP A 84 -12.04 -6.95 4.17
C ASP A 84 -13.57 -6.93 4.29
N ASN A 85 -14.12 -7.55 5.33
CA ASN A 85 -15.55 -7.55 5.62
C ASN A 85 -15.83 -7.56 7.13
N GLU A 86 -16.92 -6.96 7.54
CA GLU A 86 -17.42 -6.97 8.92
C GLU A 86 -18.95 -6.97 8.91
N SER A 87 -19.53 -7.90 9.67
CA SER A 87 -20.97 -7.91 9.93
C SER A 87 -21.23 -7.56 11.37
N VAL A 88 -22.04 -6.54 11.60
CA VAL A 88 -22.29 -5.97 12.93
C VAL A 88 -23.78 -5.89 13.21
N THR A 89 -24.17 -6.23 14.44
CA THR A 89 -25.51 -5.99 14.98
C THR A 89 -25.51 -4.73 15.81
N ILE A 90 -26.30 -3.77 15.41
CA ILE A 90 -26.42 -2.45 16.02
C ILE A 90 -27.76 -2.37 16.72
N SER A 91 -27.77 -2.05 17.99
CA SER A 91 -28.98 -1.85 18.80
C SER A 91 -29.04 -0.42 19.33
N VAL A 92 -30.08 0.32 18.91
CA VAL A 92 -30.26 1.72 19.29
C VAL A 92 -31.56 1.86 20.06
N SER A 93 -31.51 2.57 21.20
CA SER A 93 -32.67 2.89 22.03
C SER A 93 -32.44 4.21 22.79
N GLY A 94 -33.51 4.91 23.12
CA GLY A 94 -33.47 6.11 23.95
C GLY A 94 -32.88 7.34 23.25
N LYS A 95 -32.95 7.40 21.91
CA LYS A 95 -32.48 8.52 21.09
C LYS A 95 -33.60 9.00 20.19
N ASP A 96 -33.60 10.31 19.92
CA ASP A 96 -34.54 10.92 18.97
C ASP A 96 -34.02 10.89 17.52
N GLN A 97 -32.71 10.61 17.35
CA GLN A 97 -32.05 10.58 16.05
C GLN A 97 -30.96 9.53 16.02
N LEU A 98 -30.91 8.76 14.93
CA LEU A 98 -29.82 7.83 14.64
C LEU A 98 -28.87 8.47 13.65
N THR A 99 -27.59 8.52 14.00
CA THR A 99 -26.53 9.04 13.13
C THR A 99 -25.53 7.94 12.76
N ALA A 100 -24.78 8.15 11.68
CA ALA A 100 -23.74 7.22 11.25
C ALA A 100 -22.64 7.05 12.34
N GLY A 101 -22.41 8.08 13.16
CA GLY A 101 -21.47 8.02 14.28
C GLY A 101 -21.88 7.04 15.38
N ASP A 102 -23.16 6.71 15.50
CA ASP A 102 -23.61 5.70 16.45
C ASP A 102 -23.16 4.29 16.09
N PHE A 103 -22.93 4.03 14.81
CA PHE A 103 -22.42 2.75 14.31
C PHE A 103 -20.98 2.49 14.76
N GLN A 104 -20.17 3.56 14.95
CA GLN A 104 -18.76 3.43 15.34
C GLN A 104 -18.56 2.65 16.64
N LYS A 105 -19.55 2.63 17.52
CA LYS A 105 -19.47 1.89 18.81
C LYS A 105 -19.53 0.38 18.64
N PHE A 106 -20.03 -0.08 17.52
CA PHE A 106 -20.27 -1.49 17.22
C PHE A 106 -19.29 -2.02 16.15
N ILE A 107 -18.71 -1.12 15.36
CA ILE A 107 -17.75 -1.44 14.29
C ILE A 107 -16.34 -1.34 14.86
N SER A 108 -15.53 -2.37 14.64
CA SER A 108 -14.15 -2.44 15.12
C SER A 108 -13.12 -2.36 13.99
N GLY A 109 -13.42 -2.90 12.83
CA GLY A 109 -12.51 -2.96 11.68
C GLY A 109 -12.47 -1.67 10.86
N PHE A 110 -13.52 -0.84 10.97
CA PHE A 110 -13.68 0.34 10.14
C PHE A 110 -13.96 1.59 10.98
N GLN A 111 -13.57 2.74 10.46
CA GLN A 111 -13.91 4.06 10.98
C GLN A 111 -14.95 4.70 10.07
N VAL A 112 -16.00 5.28 10.69
CA VAL A 112 -16.98 6.10 9.99
C VAL A 112 -16.41 7.49 9.78
N LEU A 113 -16.37 7.96 8.51
CA LEU A 113 -15.78 9.26 8.16
C LEU A 113 -16.77 10.43 8.21
N ASN A 114 -18.06 10.14 8.14
CA ASN A 114 -19.15 11.13 8.20
C ASN A 114 -20.12 10.85 9.35
N PRO A 115 -19.64 10.95 10.61
CA PRO A 115 -20.43 10.57 11.80
C PRO A 115 -21.70 11.42 11.99
N GLU A 116 -21.73 12.63 11.44
CA GLU A 116 -22.86 13.58 11.56
C GLU A 116 -24.02 13.25 10.61
N LEU A 117 -23.82 12.30 9.68
CA LEU A 117 -24.87 11.92 8.75
C LEU A 117 -26.04 11.30 9.50
N VAL A 118 -27.22 11.90 9.37
CA VAL A 118 -28.47 11.40 9.93
C VAL A 118 -28.97 10.23 9.09
N ILE A 119 -29.24 9.11 9.72
CA ILE A 119 -29.82 7.92 9.08
C ILE A 119 -31.32 7.94 9.18
N CYS A 120 -31.86 8.15 10.38
CA CYS A 120 -33.30 8.31 10.60
C CYS A 120 -33.61 9.02 11.93
N ASN A 121 -34.83 9.54 12.03
CA ASN A 121 -35.39 10.15 13.23
C ASN A 121 -36.33 9.15 13.92
N LEU A 122 -36.19 9.00 15.24
CA LEU A 122 -36.83 7.96 16.03
C LEU A 122 -37.67 8.58 17.15
N ASP A 123 -38.74 7.89 17.57
CA ASP A 123 -39.31 8.15 18.89
C ASP A 123 -38.39 7.53 19.95
N SER A 124 -38.03 8.30 20.97
CA SER A 124 -37.11 7.89 22.05
C SER A 124 -37.51 6.62 22.80
N LYS A 125 -38.78 6.18 22.67
CA LYS A 125 -39.28 4.95 23.29
C LYS A 125 -39.02 3.68 22.48
N ILE A 126 -38.53 3.81 21.24
CA ILE A 126 -38.37 2.69 20.34
C ILE A 126 -36.97 2.11 20.45
N LYS A 127 -36.90 0.79 20.35
CA LYS A 127 -35.67 0.05 20.18
C LYS A 127 -35.60 -0.42 18.71
N LEU A 128 -34.54 -0.03 18.02
CA LEU A 128 -34.29 -0.41 16.65
C LEU A 128 -33.03 -1.25 16.58
N ASN A 129 -33.12 -2.42 15.95
CA ASN A 129 -31.99 -3.32 15.75
C ASN A 129 -31.70 -3.45 14.24
N PHE A 130 -30.42 -3.24 13.89
CA PHE A 130 -29.90 -3.39 12.54
C PHE A 130 -28.81 -4.44 12.51
N ASP A 131 -28.79 -5.28 11.51
CA ASP A 131 -27.62 -6.02 11.11
C ASP A 131 -27.08 -5.41 9.82
N LEU A 132 -25.87 -4.91 9.84
CA LEU A 132 -25.20 -4.32 8.68
C LEU A 132 -24.01 -5.17 8.27
N THR A 133 -23.82 -5.33 6.97
CA THR A 133 -22.60 -5.95 6.43
C THR A 133 -21.85 -4.92 5.61
N ILE A 134 -20.60 -4.67 6.01
CA ILE A 134 -19.64 -3.81 5.33
C ILE A 134 -18.68 -4.71 4.58
N GLU A 135 -18.45 -4.46 3.30
CA GLU A 135 -17.56 -5.27 2.47
C GLU A 135 -16.66 -4.38 1.63
N LYS A 136 -15.54 -4.96 1.20
CA LYS A 136 -14.59 -4.38 0.26
C LYS A 136 -15.08 -4.63 -1.17
N GLY A 137 -14.95 -3.62 -2.02
CA GLY A 137 -15.29 -3.74 -3.43
C GLY A 137 -14.65 -2.65 -4.29
N ARG A 138 -15.02 -2.62 -5.57
CA ARG A 138 -14.53 -1.65 -6.54
C ARG A 138 -15.68 -1.07 -7.34
N GLY A 139 -15.61 0.24 -7.61
CA GLY A 139 -16.59 0.92 -8.45
C GLY A 139 -18.00 0.92 -7.86
N TYR A 140 -18.98 0.61 -8.69
CA TYR A 140 -20.38 0.48 -8.34
C TYR A 140 -20.83 -0.97 -8.57
N VAL A 141 -21.45 -1.55 -7.55
CA VAL A 141 -21.99 -2.91 -7.60
C VAL A 141 -23.50 -2.84 -7.31
N PRO A 142 -24.37 -3.30 -8.25
CA PRO A 142 -25.81 -3.31 -8.04
C PRO A 142 -26.22 -4.35 -6.99
N ALA A 143 -27.38 -4.13 -6.37
CA ALA A 143 -27.92 -4.99 -5.31
C ALA A 143 -28.06 -6.47 -5.71
N GLU A 144 -28.38 -6.72 -6.99
CA GLU A 144 -28.51 -8.08 -7.51
C GLU A 144 -27.19 -8.86 -7.46
N GLU A 145 -26.06 -8.21 -7.68
CA GLU A 145 -24.73 -8.82 -7.61
C GLU A 145 -24.28 -9.03 -6.16
N ASN A 146 -24.72 -8.17 -5.25
CA ASN A 146 -24.45 -8.33 -3.80
C ASN A 146 -25.26 -9.49 -3.18
N LYS A 147 -26.29 -10.01 -3.88
CA LYS A 147 -27.21 -11.01 -3.35
C LYS A 147 -26.53 -12.35 -3.12
N LYS A 148 -26.54 -12.81 -1.87
CA LYS A 148 -25.97 -14.11 -1.45
C LYS A 148 -27.07 -15.16 -1.33
N GLN A 149 -26.82 -16.38 -1.84
CA GLN A 149 -27.83 -17.47 -1.86
C GLN A 149 -28.26 -17.92 -0.46
N ASN A 150 -27.41 -17.77 0.55
CA ASN A 150 -27.65 -18.23 1.94
C ASN A 150 -27.97 -17.06 2.90
N ALA A 151 -28.48 -15.95 2.42
CA ALA A 151 -28.84 -14.83 3.27
C ALA A 151 -30.03 -15.15 4.17
N ALA A 152 -30.04 -14.59 5.38
CA ALA A 152 -31.17 -14.71 6.30
C ALA A 152 -32.42 -14.04 5.71
N ILE A 153 -33.59 -14.56 6.05
CA ILE A 153 -34.88 -13.97 5.63
C ILE A 153 -34.98 -12.54 6.16
N GLY A 154 -35.46 -11.60 5.35
CA GLY A 154 -35.55 -10.18 5.66
C GLY A 154 -34.24 -9.41 5.45
N THR A 155 -33.19 -10.04 4.86
CA THR A 155 -32.00 -9.31 4.45
C THR A 155 -32.26 -8.55 3.15
N ILE A 156 -32.07 -7.23 3.20
CA ILE A 156 -32.19 -6.33 2.07
C ILE A 156 -30.77 -6.06 1.54
N PHE A 157 -30.52 -6.39 0.28
CA PHE A 157 -29.26 -6.08 -0.38
C PHE A 157 -29.32 -4.69 -0.98
N THR A 158 -28.23 -3.96 -0.82
CA THR A 158 -28.14 -2.59 -1.32
C THR A 158 -27.12 -2.51 -2.46
N ASP A 159 -27.37 -1.63 -3.42
CA ASP A 159 -26.34 -1.23 -4.35
C ASP A 159 -25.28 -0.43 -3.60
N SER A 160 -24.02 -0.72 -3.89
CA SER A 160 -22.88 -0.25 -3.13
C SER A 160 -21.95 0.59 -4.00
N ILE A 161 -21.58 1.78 -3.49
CA ILE A 161 -20.64 2.68 -4.13
C ILE A 161 -19.32 2.58 -3.37
N PHE A 162 -18.40 1.78 -3.90
CA PHE A 162 -17.09 1.54 -3.27
C PHE A 162 -16.06 2.61 -3.59
N THR A 163 -16.26 3.39 -4.67
CA THR A 163 -15.29 4.36 -5.15
C THR A 163 -14.94 5.41 -4.10
N PRO A 164 -13.67 5.51 -3.66
CA PRO A 164 -13.23 6.49 -2.69
C PRO A 164 -13.04 7.89 -3.30
N VAL A 165 -12.94 7.99 -4.62
CA VAL A 165 -12.72 9.24 -5.34
C VAL A 165 -14.04 9.82 -5.82
N LYS A 166 -14.36 11.04 -5.36
CA LYS A 166 -15.60 11.76 -5.70
C LYS A 166 -15.52 12.52 -7.00
N ASN A 167 -14.37 13.16 -7.27
CA ASN A 167 -14.20 13.98 -8.47
C ASN A 167 -12.74 13.97 -8.93
N VAL A 168 -12.54 13.94 -10.23
CA VAL A 168 -11.24 14.10 -10.87
C VAL A 168 -11.36 15.06 -12.04
N LYS A 169 -10.58 16.14 -12.01
CA LYS A 169 -10.42 17.06 -13.13
C LYS A 169 -8.97 17.03 -13.57
N TYR A 170 -8.74 17.18 -14.85
CA TYR A 170 -7.41 17.44 -15.37
C TYR A 170 -7.43 18.53 -16.44
N ALA A 171 -6.33 19.25 -16.54
CA ALA A 171 -6.09 20.26 -17.55
C ALA A 171 -4.70 20.07 -18.16
N ILE A 172 -4.57 20.39 -19.43
CA ILE A 172 -3.31 20.31 -20.16
C ILE A 172 -2.94 21.73 -20.53
N GLU A 173 -1.72 22.12 -20.19
CA GLU A 173 -1.15 23.43 -20.50
C GLU A 173 0.15 23.24 -21.27
N ASN A 174 0.46 24.19 -22.18
CA ASN A 174 1.74 24.19 -22.85
C ASN A 174 2.86 24.48 -21.86
N PHE A 175 3.96 23.75 -21.98
CA PHE A 175 5.13 23.90 -21.13
C PHE A 175 6.38 24.09 -22.00
N ARG A 176 7.18 25.12 -21.68
CA ARG A 176 8.42 25.41 -22.41
C ARG A 176 9.61 24.75 -21.71
N VAL A 177 10.39 23.99 -22.49
CA VAL A 177 11.69 23.46 -22.09
C VAL A 177 12.76 24.05 -23.00
N GLU A 178 13.56 24.95 -22.46
CA GLU A 178 14.59 25.71 -23.21
C GLU A 178 14.02 26.45 -24.42
N GLN A 179 14.35 25.98 -25.63
CA GLN A 179 13.87 26.58 -26.89
C GLN A 179 12.64 25.90 -27.48
N LYS A 180 12.25 24.73 -26.91
CA LYS A 180 11.07 23.97 -27.34
C LYS A 180 9.84 24.38 -26.54
N THR A 181 8.76 24.70 -27.22
CA THR A 181 7.48 25.15 -26.62
C THR A 181 6.39 24.10 -26.70
N ASP A 182 6.69 22.94 -27.26
CA ASP A 182 5.71 21.92 -27.64
C ASP A 182 5.45 20.87 -26.52
N TYR A 183 6.14 21.00 -25.39
CA TYR A 183 5.90 20.14 -24.24
C TYR A 183 4.59 20.47 -23.55
N GLU A 184 4.05 19.47 -22.84
CA GLU A 184 2.81 19.60 -22.10
C GLU A 184 3.05 19.54 -20.58
N LYS A 185 2.20 20.26 -19.87
CA LYS A 185 2.06 20.21 -18.42
C LYS A 185 0.67 19.70 -18.11
N LEU A 186 0.58 18.55 -17.43
CA LEU A 186 -0.66 17.96 -16.99
C LEU A 186 -0.92 18.35 -15.53
N VAL A 187 -2.05 18.98 -15.27
CA VAL A 187 -2.51 19.36 -13.93
C VAL A 187 -3.70 18.50 -13.56
N PHE A 188 -3.62 17.80 -12.42
CA PHE A 188 -4.70 17.01 -11.85
C PHE A 188 -5.26 17.67 -10.61
N GLU A 189 -6.58 17.66 -10.47
CA GLU A 189 -7.30 17.97 -9.25
C GLU A 189 -8.14 16.76 -8.86
N ILE A 190 -7.83 16.18 -7.71
CA ILE A 190 -8.46 14.95 -7.19
C ILE A 190 -9.16 15.28 -5.89
N LYS A 191 -10.45 14.90 -5.78
CA LYS A 191 -11.23 15.01 -4.57
C LYS A 191 -11.68 13.63 -4.12
N THR A 192 -11.32 13.26 -2.88
CA THR A 192 -11.67 12.00 -2.25
C THR A 192 -12.78 12.16 -1.20
N ASP A 193 -13.24 11.07 -0.65
CA ASP A 193 -14.17 11.04 0.48
C ASP A 193 -13.45 11.02 1.85
N GLY A 194 -12.11 10.97 1.87
CA GLY A 194 -11.25 10.91 3.06
C GLY A 194 -10.83 9.50 3.46
N SER A 195 -11.37 8.46 2.82
CA SER A 195 -10.93 7.07 3.07
C SER A 195 -9.51 6.82 2.57
N ILE A 196 -9.12 7.50 1.50
CA ILE A 196 -7.78 7.48 0.92
C ILE A 196 -7.28 8.91 0.69
N ASN A 197 -5.97 9.13 0.90
CA ASN A 197 -5.35 10.41 0.58
C ASN A 197 -5.25 10.57 -0.95
N PRO A 198 -5.47 11.77 -1.51
CA PRO A 198 -5.38 12.03 -2.96
C PRO A 198 -4.06 11.57 -3.61
N LYS A 199 -2.94 11.70 -2.90
CA LYS A 199 -1.62 11.24 -3.38
C LYS A 199 -1.58 9.71 -3.48
N ASP A 200 -2.08 9.01 -2.47
CA ASP A 200 -2.10 7.55 -2.45
C ASP A 200 -3.07 7.02 -3.51
N ALA A 201 -4.24 7.66 -3.67
CA ALA A 201 -5.20 7.33 -4.72
C ALA A 201 -4.56 7.42 -6.11
N LEU A 202 -3.78 8.48 -6.37
CA LEU A 202 -3.08 8.66 -7.65
C LEU A 202 -2.01 7.59 -7.85
N THR A 203 -1.26 7.25 -6.80
CA THR A 203 -0.23 6.21 -6.83
C THR A 203 -0.86 4.84 -7.12
N GLU A 204 -1.94 4.49 -6.43
CA GLU A 204 -2.65 3.22 -6.67
C GLU A 204 -3.25 3.16 -8.08
N ALA A 205 -3.81 4.26 -8.59
CA ALA A 205 -4.31 4.32 -9.96
C ALA A 205 -3.19 4.10 -10.99
N ALA A 206 -2.00 4.67 -10.73
CA ALA A 206 -0.83 4.47 -11.58
C ALA A 206 -0.36 3.00 -11.55
N LYS A 207 -0.29 2.38 -10.37
CA LYS A 207 0.05 0.94 -10.22
C LYS A 207 -0.91 0.05 -11.02
N VAL A 208 -2.22 0.32 -10.95
CA VAL A 208 -3.24 -0.42 -11.73
C VAL A 208 -2.96 -0.31 -13.23
N LEU A 209 -2.66 0.90 -13.74
CA LEU A 209 -2.34 1.09 -15.16
C LEU A 209 -1.06 0.36 -15.56
N ILE A 210 0.02 0.49 -14.78
CA ILE A 210 1.28 -0.18 -15.03
C ILE A 210 1.08 -1.70 -15.09
N HIS A 211 0.36 -2.26 -14.12
CA HIS A 211 0.06 -3.70 -14.11
C HIS A 211 -0.63 -4.17 -15.39
N HIS A 212 -1.60 -3.39 -15.89
CA HIS A 212 -2.27 -3.73 -17.15
C HIS A 212 -1.37 -3.53 -18.37
N PHE A 213 -0.54 -2.48 -18.40
CA PHE A 213 0.40 -2.26 -19.50
C PHE A 213 1.50 -3.32 -19.57
N MET A 214 1.89 -3.91 -18.45
CA MET A 214 2.83 -5.03 -18.41
C MET A 214 2.35 -6.26 -19.19
N LEU A 215 1.05 -6.42 -19.38
CA LEU A 215 0.49 -7.50 -20.22
C LEU A 215 0.84 -7.34 -21.71
N PHE A 216 1.22 -6.15 -22.14
CA PHE A 216 1.57 -5.82 -23.52
C PHE A 216 3.08 -5.66 -23.71
N SER A 217 3.87 -5.81 -22.66
CA SER A 217 5.33 -5.73 -22.68
C SER A 217 5.93 -7.12 -22.45
N ASP A 218 6.94 -7.50 -23.25
CA ASP A 218 7.70 -8.73 -23.06
C ASP A 218 8.66 -8.64 -21.86
N GLU A 219 8.96 -7.42 -21.40
CA GLU A 219 9.78 -7.18 -20.23
C GLU A 219 8.92 -7.16 -18.95
N ARG A 220 9.32 -7.97 -17.98
CA ARG A 220 8.75 -7.89 -16.62
C ARG A 220 9.30 -6.64 -15.95
N ILE A 221 8.56 -5.54 -16.03
CA ILE A 221 8.84 -4.34 -15.23
C ILE A 221 8.44 -4.69 -13.80
N THR A 222 9.42 -5.03 -12.99
CA THR A 222 9.20 -5.31 -11.56
C THR A 222 8.89 -3.98 -10.89
N LEU A 223 7.64 -3.80 -10.46
CA LEU A 223 7.24 -2.68 -9.60
C LEU A 223 7.71 -2.97 -8.17
N GLU A 224 9.01 -2.97 -7.96
CA GLU A 224 9.67 -3.23 -6.67
C GLU A 224 9.51 -2.04 -5.68
N ALA A 225 8.46 -1.24 -5.81
CA ALA A 225 8.29 -0.08 -4.94
C ALA A 225 7.80 -0.43 -3.52
N ASP A 226 7.15 -1.58 -3.32
CA ASP A 226 6.65 -1.98 -2.00
C ASP A 226 7.58 -2.98 -1.28
N GLU A 227 8.48 -3.65 -1.99
CA GLU A 227 9.56 -4.45 -1.39
C GLU A 227 10.77 -3.60 -0.99
N ILE A 228 10.99 -2.44 -1.63
CA ILE A 228 12.11 -1.54 -1.33
C ILE A 228 12.00 -0.95 0.10
N ALA A 229 10.80 -0.73 0.61
CA ALA A 229 10.63 -0.21 1.97
C ALA A 229 10.94 -1.26 3.08
N GLN A 230 10.88 -2.56 2.76
CA GLN A 230 11.31 -3.63 3.66
C GLN A 230 12.74 -4.11 3.38
N THR A 231 13.25 -3.89 2.15
CA THR A 231 14.63 -4.24 1.77
C THR A 231 15.64 -3.11 2.02
N GLU A 232 15.22 -1.84 2.15
CA GLU A 232 16.16 -0.76 2.48
C GLU A 232 16.85 -0.94 3.85
N SER A 233 16.20 -1.59 4.82
CA SER A 233 16.89 -1.95 6.08
C SER A 233 17.83 -3.16 5.95
N TYR A 234 17.58 -4.05 4.98
CA TYR A 234 18.47 -5.19 4.70
C TYR A 234 19.61 -4.81 3.74
N ASP A 235 19.42 -3.80 2.89
CA ASP A 235 20.41 -3.38 1.91
C ASP A 235 21.52 -2.48 2.50
N GLU A 236 21.26 -1.70 3.54
CA GLU A 236 22.35 -0.93 4.20
C GLU A 236 23.36 -1.87 4.87
N GLU A 237 22.93 -2.91 5.57
CA GLU A 237 23.82 -3.90 6.16
C GLU A 237 24.52 -4.73 5.08
N SER A 238 23.84 -5.14 4.03
CA SER A 238 24.43 -5.91 2.93
C SER A 238 25.33 -5.06 2.04
N LEU A 239 25.02 -3.78 1.80
CA LEU A 239 25.90 -2.82 1.12
C LEU A 239 27.14 -2.51 1.95
N HIS A 240 26.99 -2.29 3.24
CA HIS A 240 28.12 -2.10 4.15
C HIS A 240 29.00 -3.36 4.20
N MET A 241 28.40 -4.54 4.29
CA MET A 241 29.11 -5.81 4.26
C MET A 241 29.81 -6.02 2.91
N ARG A 242 29.18 -5.70 1.80
CA ARG A 242 29.77 -5.79 0.46
C ARG A 242 30.96 -4.84 0.28
N GLN A 243 30.89 -3.61 0.78
CA GLN A 243 32.01 -2.67 0.80
C GLN A 243 33.16 -3.19 1.66
N LEU A 244 32.84 -3.74 2.83
CA LEU A 244 33.82 -4.31 3.75
C LEU A 244 34.53 -5.53 3.14
N LEU A 245 33.81 -6.40 2.46
CA LEU A 245 34.37 -7.58 1.78
C LEU A 245 35.24 -7.23 0.55
N LYS A 246 34.99 -6.09 -0.11
CA LYS A 246 35.81 -5.57 -1.23
C LYS A 246 37.07 -4.85 -0.77
N THR A 247 37.24 -4.59 0.55
CA THR A 247 38.41 -3.90 1.06
C THR A 247 39.69 -4.76 0.83
N LYS A 248 40.76 -4.14 0.33
CA LYS A 248 42.02 -4.83 0.08
C LYS A 248 42.75 -5.10 1.38
N LEU A 249 43.31 -6.28 1.51
CA LEU A 249 44.10 -6.70 2.69
C LEU A 249 45.36 -5.86 2.90
N VAL A 250 45.85 -5.16 1.86
CA VAL A 250 47.00 -4.25 1.93
C VAL A 250 46.68 -2.99 2.76
N ASP A 251 45.40 -2.58 2.80
CA ASP A 251 44.95 -1.40 3.51
C ASP A 251 44.57 -1.71 4.98
N MET A 252 44.86 -2.93 5.44
CA MET A 252 44.60 -3.41 6.78
C MET A 252 45.87 -3.56 7.59
N ASP A 253 45.78 -3.39 8.91
CA ASP A 253 46.92 -3.50 9.85
C ASP A 253 47.37 -4.96 10.02
N LEU A 254 47.91 -5.55 8.94
CA LEU A 254 48.49 -6.88 8.94
C LEU A 254 50.01 -6.81 8.87
N SER A 255 50.69 -7.78 9.50
CA SER A 255 52.11 -7.87 9.38
C SER A 255 52.56 -8.12 7.93
N VAL A 256 53.69 -7.54 7.54
CA VAL A 256 54.30 -7.71 6.19
C VAL A 256 54.44 -9.19 5.85
N ARG A 257 54.66 -10.04 6.84
CA ARG A 257 54.79 -11.48 6.65
C ARG A 257 53.47 -12.15 6.32
N ALA A 258 52.37 -11.76 6.99
CA ALA A 258 51.03 -12.26 6.71
C ALA A 258 50.56 -11.82 5.30
N LEU A 259 50.77 -10.55 4.94
CA LEU A 259 50.45 -10.01 3.62
C LEU A 259 51.19 -10.71 2.49
N ASN A 260 52.50 -10.99 2.65
CA ASN A 260 53.27 -11.69 1.63
C ASN A 260 52.81 -13.15 1.44
N CYS A 261 52.38 -13.81 2.51
CA CYS A 261 51.83 -15.17 2.41
C CYS A 261 50.47 -15.16 1.70
N LEU A 262 49.60 -14.18 1.96
CA LEU A 262 48.28 -14.05 1.33
C LEU A 262 48.42 -13.68 -0.16
N LYS A 263 49.29 -12.75 -0.50
CA LYS A 263 49.60 -12.42 -1.91
C LYS A 263 50.16 -13.62 -2.69
N ALA A 264 50.99 -14.44 -2.08
CA ALA A 264 51.51 -15.65 -2.71
C ALA A 264 50.41 -16.73 -2.94
N ALA A 265 49.28 -16.60 -2.26
CA ALA A 265 48.09 -17.46 -2.39
C ALA A 265 46.98 -16.81 -3.25
N GLU A 266 47.28 -15.65 -3.89
CA GLU A 266 46.32 -14.87 -4.69
C GLU A 266 45.06 -14.44 -3.91
N VAL A 267 45.21 -14.11 -2.61
CA VAL A 267 44.16 -13.61 -1.72
C VAL A 267 44.40 -12.12 -1.53
N ASP A 268 43.66 -11.28 -2.23
CA ASP A 268 43.84 -9.84 -2.28
C ASP A 268 42.83 -9.06 -1.46
N THR A 269 41.59 -9.59 -1.32
CA THR A 269 40.49 -8.92 -0.63
C THR A 269 40.07 -9.64 0.66
N LEU A 270 39.37 -8.94 1.53
CA LEU A 270 38.81 -9.52 2.75
C LEU A 270 37.79 -10.60 2.42
N GLY A 271 37.02 -10.45 1.31
CA GLY A 271 36.09 -11.44 0.80
C GLY A 271 36.79 -12.74 0.43
N ASP A 272 37.92 -12.65 -0.32
CA ASP A 272 38.68 -13.85 -0.66
C ASP A 272 39.19 -14.56 0.61
N LEU A 273 39.64 -13.80 1.60
CA LEU A 273 40.13 -14.36 2.86
C LEU A 273 39.08 -15.13 3.63
N VAL A 274 37.84 -14.57 3.80
CA VAL A 274 36.76 -15.22 4.58
C VAL A 274 36.09 -16.37 3.84
N SER A 275 36.33 -16.52 2.54
CA SER A 275 35.86 -17.68 1.75
C SER A 275 36.60 -18.96 2.13
N PHE A 276 37.83 -18.85 2.63
CA PHE A 276 38.63 -20.00 3.04
C PHE A 276 38.31 -20.45 4.46
N ASN A 277 38.39 -21.76 4.70
CA ASN A 277 38.34 -22.31 6.04
C ASN A 277 39.71 -22.20 6.72
N LYS A 278 39.76 -22.11 8.06
CA LYS A 278 41.00 -22.05 8.85
C LYS A 278 41.97 -23.18 8.50
N ASN A 279 41.48 -24.37 8.20
CA ASN A 279 42.30 -25.51 7.83
C ASN A 279 42.98 -25.37 6.46
N ASP A 280 42.37 -24.63 5.53
CA ASP A 280 42.91 -24.40 4.20
C ASP A 280 44.00 -23.30 4.23
N LEU A 281 43.83 -22.28 5.07
CA LEU A 281 44.81 -21.24 5.29
C LEU A 281 46.13 -21.82 5.87
N MET A 282 46.05 -22.86 6.68
CA MET A 282 47.20 -23.55 7.24
C MET A 282 48.03 -24.36 6.20
N LYS A 283 47.46 -24.59 5.01
CA LYS A 283 48.12 -25.29 3.90
C LYS A 283 49.00 -24.35 3.06
N PHE A 284 48.86 -23.02 3.25
CA PHE A 284 49.63 -22.06 2.46
C PHE A 284 51.11 -22.08 2.83
N ARG A 285 51.96 -21.92 1.83
CA ARG A 285 53.43 -21.95 2.00
C ARG A 285 53.92 -20.82 2.89
N ASN A 286 54.69 -21.16 3.90
CA ASN A 286 55.23 -20.23 4.90
C ASN A 286 54.20 -19.54 5.83
N PHE A 287 52.96 -20.07 5.89
CA PHE A 287 51.91 -19.57 6.79
C PHE A 287 52.02 -20.25 8.17
N GLY A 288 52.19 -19.45 9.23
CA GLY A 288 52.38 -19.95 10.59
C GLY A 288 51.24 -19.65 11.54
N LYS A 289 51.23 -20.31 12.72
CA LYS A 289 50.21 -20.10 13.75
C LYS A 289 50.07 -18.64 14.19
N LYS A 290 51.14 -17.84 14.23
CA LYS A 290 51.11 -16.42 14.59
C LYS A 290 50.33 -15.59 13.53
N SER A 291 50.54 -15.87 12.24
CA SER A 291 49.76 -15.19 11.16
C SER A 291 48.31 -15.58 11.17
N LEU A 292 47.97 -16.82 11.57
CA LEU A 292 46.59 -17.22 11.74
C LEU A 292 45.89 -16.46 12.88
N THR A 293 46.60 -16.25 14.02
CA THR A 293 46.05 -15.51 15.15
C THR A 293 45.78 -14.03 14.78
N GLU A 294 46.69 -13.40 14.00
CA GLU A 294 46.46 -12.03 13.47
C GLU A 294 45.25 -11.94 12.57
N LEU A 295 45.01 -12.96 11.69
CA LEU A 295 43.87 -13.00 10.83
C LEU A 295 42.58 -13.30 11.62
N ASP A 296 42.62 -14.18 12.62
CA ASP A 296 41.48 -14.44 13.52
C ASP A 296 41.06 -13.16 14.26
N GLU A 297 41.99 -12.39 14.78
CA GLU A 297 41.72 -11.12 15.44
C GLU A 297 41.11 -10.09 14.46
N LEU A 298 41.65 -9.97 13.25
CA LEU A 298 41.15 -9.04 12.23
C LEU A 298 39.73 -9.39 11.81
N VAL A 299 39.46 -10.67 11.54
CA VAL A 299 38.14 -11.16 11.13
C VAL A 299 37.11 -10.98 12.28
N ALA A 300 37.51 -11.23 13.54
CA ALA A 300 36.67 -11.02 14.72
C ALA A 300 36.36 -9.53 14.96
N VAL A 301 37.34 -8.62 14.83
CA VAL A 301 37.13 -7.16 14.95
C VAL A 301 36.14 -6.64 13.89
N LYS A 302 36.09 -7.27 12.71
CA LYS A 302 35.18 -6.91 11.63
C LYS A 302 33.84 -7.67 11.68
N ASN A 303 33.57 -8.44 12.74
CA ASN A 303 32.38 -9.28 12.91
C ASN A 303 32.15 -10.28 11.77
N LEU A 304 33.24 -10.83 11.21
CA LEU A 304 33.21 -11.81 10.13
C LEU A 304 33.58 -13.21 10.64
N ASN A 305 33.31 -14.24 9.85
CA ASN A 305 33.70 -15.61 10.13
C ASN A 305 34.37 -16.25 8.92
N PHE A 306 35.32 -17.16 9.14
CA PHE A 306 35.90 -17.96 8.09
C PHE A 306 34.92 -18.99 7.54
N GLY A 307 34.96 -19.23 6.23
CA GLY A 307 34.04 -20.15 5.54
C GLY A 307 32.65 -19.55 5.27
N MET A 308 32.55 -18.23 5.16
CA MET A 308 31.30 -17.56 4.80
C MET A 308 30.92 -17.82 3.35
N ASP A 309 29.62 -18.04 3.12
CA ASP A 309 29.06 -18.11 1.76
C ASP A 309 28.92 -16.69 1.18
N LEU A 310 29.76 -16.38 0.20
CA LEU A 310 29.81 -15.08 -0.47
C LEU A 310 28.77 -14.94 -1.59
N ALA A 311 28.09 -16.03 -2.00
CA ALA A 311 27.07 -16.00 -3.06
C ALA A 311 25.91 -15.06 -2.70
N LYS A 312 25.62 -14.92 -1.41
CA LYS A 312 24.62 -13.96 -0.89
C LYS A 312 24.93 -12.49 -1.22
N TYR A 313 26.22 -12.15 -1.35
CA TYR A 313 26.67 -10.75 -1.51
C TYR A 313 27.04 -10.43 -2.97
N LYS A 314 26.82 -11.36 -3.92
CA LYS A 314 27.06 -11.18 -5.38
C LYS A 314 28.38 -10.45 -5.65
N LEU A 315 29.47 -10.95 -5.08
CA LEU A 315 30.83 -10.49 -5.37
C LEU A 315 31.26 -11.12 -6.69
N ASP A 316 30.87 -10.52 -7.82
CA ASP A 316 31.35 -10.93 -9.13
C ASP A 316 32.86 -10.65 -9.19
N LYS A 317 33.62 -11.67 -9.60
CA LYS A 317 35.03 -11.47 -9.97
C LYS A 317 35.05 -10.65 -11.25
N GLU A 318 35.60 -9.44 -11.22
CA GLU A 318 36.06 -8.73 -12.40
C GLU A 318 37.23 -9.44 -13.05
#